data_9708f04f60ef47e0ece41c187b6abde3
#
_entry.id   9708f04f60ef47e0ece41c187b6abde3
#
_cell.length_a   1.000
_cell.length_b   1.000
_cell.length_c   1.000
_cell.angle_alpha   90.00
_cell.angle_beta   90.00
_cell.angle_gamma   90.00
#
_symmetry.space_group_name_H-M   'P 1'
#
loop_
_entity.id
_entity.type
_entity.pdbx_description
1 polymer ?
#
loop_
_entity_poly.entity_id
_entity_poly.type
_entity_poly.pdbx_seq_one_letter_code
_entity_poly.pdbx_strand_id
1 'polypeptide(L)'
;MYDPKEIISIIAGNVRRTRNPFGIPKFLLNWWHRGAHVPRQGDAMLFTGLMYQLMPYIEKSTDYLAKYEDTTWADYMRFAGYVPSYLAGLGLAMITPGAEKKNSNGILRNIAKILKASGVDFYYRPDLDDYSGVLLYDLGDQEGFVRHARYVAGKLKKAGVRKLITVDPHTTYALKVLFPKYTGVSFEVQAYFERINLRSSNGTRRITLHDPCFYGRYLDLADVPVKVLGNLGIECADVKNSGHFTNCCGGPAESISPKLSAEVGGRRLEELYAPGEPIVAMCPICLGNLRKAGAQVEDLSTVIASQTK
;
A
#
# COMPACT_ATOMS: atom_id res chain seq x y z
N MET A 1 -12.29 -8.27 -23.21
CA MET A 1 -11.04 -8.05 -22.41
C MET A 1 -10.59 -6.62 -22.61
N TYR A 2 -10.22 -5.91 -21.56
CA TYR A 2 -9.73 -4.53 -21.64
C TYR A 2 -8.42 -4.45 -22.42
N ASP A 3 -8.23 -3.32 -23.14
CA ASP A 3 -6.90 -2.98 -23.68
C ASP A 3 -6.01 -2.45 -22.55
N PRO A 4 -4.91 -3.11 -22.16
CA PRO A 4 -4.00 -2.65 -21.13
C PRO A 4 -3.47 -1.25 -21.39
N LYS A 5 -3.26 -0.86 -22.65
CA LYS A 5 -2.76 0.47 -23.04
C LYS A 5 -3.73 1.58 -22.63
N GLU A 6 -5.03 1.35 -22.75
CA GLU A 6 -6.05 2.32 -22.36
C GLU A 6 -6.03 2.56 -20.85
N ILE A 7 -5.99 1.47 -20.07
CA ILE A 7 -5.94 1.56 -18.60
C ILE A 7 -4.66 2.27 -18.15
N ILE A 8 -3.51 1.87 -18.69
CA ILE A 8 -2.22 2.52 -18.38
C ILE A 8 -2.26 4.01 -18.73
N SER A 9 -2.83 4.38 -19.88
CA SER A 9 -2.97 5.77 -20.31
C SER A 9 -3.86 6.59 -19.37
N ILE A 10 -4.97 6.03 -18.89
CA ILE A 10 -5.87 6.66 -17.92
C ILE A 10 -5.13 6.90 -16.59
N ILE A 11 -4.46 5.88 -16.06
CA ILE A 11 -3.69 5.96 -14.82
C ILE A 11 -2.58 7.01 -14.95
N ALA A 12 -1.80 6.97 -16.03
CA ALA A 12 -0.74 7.94 -16.31
C ALA A 12 -1.28 9.37 -16.43
N GLY A 13 -2.40 9.53 -17.14
CA GLY A 13 -3.10 10.82 -17.26
C GLY A 13 -3.56 11.37 -15.91
N ASN A 14 -4.13 10.51 -15.05
CA ASN A 14 -4.56 10.88 -13.71
C ASN A 14 -3.37 11.29 -12.84
N VAL A 15 -2.29 10.49 -12.78
CA VAL A 15 -1.09 10.84 -12.00
C VAL A 15 -0.48 12.15 -12.46
N ARG A 16 -0.43 12.39 -13.76
CA ARG A 16 0.09 13.67 -14.32
C ARG A 16 -0.72 14.88 -13.86
N ARG A 17 -2.06 14.78 -13.84
CA ARG A 17 -2.97 15.90 -13.55
C ARG A 17 -3.23 16.07 -12.04
N THR A 18 -3.37 14.98 -11.30
CA THR A 18 -3.87 14.97 -9.91
C THR A 18 -2.92 14.37 -8.88
N ARG A 19 -1.77 13.87 -9.32
CA ARG A 19 -0.72 13.26 -8.50
C ARG A 19 -1.13 11.94 -7.84
N ASN A 20 -2.20 11.31 -8.30
CA ASN A 20 -2.59 9.95 -7.90
C ASN A 20 -3.30 9.22 -9.05
N PRO A 21 -3.34 7.88 -9.03
CA PRO A 21 -3.83 7.08 -10.15
C PRO A 21 -5.34 7.18 -10.42
N PHE A 22 -6.13 7.70 -9.46
CA PHE A 22 -7.60 7.72 -9.54
C PHE A 22 -8.21 9.11 -9.76
N GLY A 23 -7.39 10.15 -9.89
CA GLY A 23 -7.92 11.50 -10.09
C GLY A 23 -8.55 12.13 -8.84
N ILE A 24 -8.44 11.49 -7.67
CA ILE A 24 -9.10 11.93 -6.45
C ILE A 24 -8.38 13.15 -5.87
N PRO A 25 -9.09 14.23 -5.52
CA PRO A 25 -8.50 15.37 -4.84
C PRO A 25 -7.80 14.98 -3.54
N LYS A 26 -6.56 15.44 -3.34
CA LYS A 26 -5.72 15.05 -2.18
C LYS A 26 -6.39 15.33 -0.84
N PHE A 27 -7.21 16.37 -0.75
CA PHE A 27 -7.93 16.69 0.50
C PHE A 27 -8.98 15.65 0.87
N LEU A 28 -9.46 14.83 -0.08
CA LEU A 28 -10.37 13.71 0.18
C LEU A 28 -9.62 12.42 0.61
N LEU A 29 -8.33 12.31 0.27
CA LEU A 29 -7.53 11.13 0.58
C LEU A 29 -6.90 11.21 1.98
N ASN A 30 -6.45 12.37 2.39
CA ASN A 30 -5.49 12.49 3.49
C ASN A 30 -6.12 12.98 4.80
N TRP A 31 -7.06 12.19 5.35
CA TRP A 31 -7.82 12.51 6.56
C TRP A 31 -7.40 11.74 7.81
N TRP A 32 -6.62 10.66 7.66
CA TRP A 32 -6.29 9.73 8.73
C TRP A 32 -5.65 10.40 9.96
N HIS A 33 -4.82 11.42 9.73
CA HIS A 33 -4.07 12.15 10.76
C HIS A 33 -4.96 13.02 11.67
N ARG A 34 -6.18 13.31 11.23
CA ARG A 34 -7.11 14.11 12.04
C ARG A 34 -7.56 13.32 13.26
N GLY A 35 -7.33 13.88 14.46
CA GLY A 35 -7.60 13.21 15.73
C GLY A 35 -6.58 12.15 16.16
N ALA A 36 -5.54 11.89 15.38
CA ALA A 36 -4.45 10.98 15.75
C ALA A 36 -3.31 11.66 16.54
N HIS A 37 -3.40 12.98 16.75
CA HIS A 37 -2.38 13.78 17.45
C HIS A 37 -0.95 13.51 16.97
N VAL A 38 -0.75 13.40 15.64
CA VAL A 38 0.57 13.15 15.07
C VAL A 38 1.40 14.43 15.10
N PRO A 39 2.66 14.39 15.56
CA PRO A 39 3.54 15.55 15.59
C PRO A 39 3.75 16.15 14.20
N ARG A 40 3.99 17.47 14.13
CA ARG A 40 4.33 18.18 12.88
C ARG A 40 5.84 18.41 12.69
N GLN A 41 6.62 18.07 13.71
CA GLN A 41 8.09 18.15 13.73
C GLN A 41 8.64 16.91 14.41
N GLY A 42 9.86 16.51 14.07
CA GLY A 42 10.54 15.33 14.58
C GLY A 42 11.74 14.97 13.70
N ASP A 43 12.40 13.86 13.99
CA ASP A 43 13.59 13.39 13.26
C ASP A 43 13.23 12.78 11.88
N ALA A 44 12.21 11.95 11.82
CA ALA A 44 11.83 11.24 10.58
C ALA A 44 10.39 11.55 10.16
N MET A 45 10.17 11.80 8.87
CA MET A 45 8.82 12.03 8.34
C MET A 45 8.12 10.70 8.09
N LEU A 46 6.93 10.51 8.67
CA LEU A 46 6.05 9.43 8.27
C LEU A 46 5.49 9.73 6.87
N PHE A 47 5.79 8.86 5.91
CA PHE A 47 5.40 9.01 4.51
C PHE A 47 4.53 7.82 4.10
N THR A 48 3.24 8.07 3.85
CA THR A 48 2.29 6.99 3.57
C THR A 48 2.24 6.61 2.09
N GLY A 49 2.77 7.45 1.20
CA GLY A 49 2.68 7.24 -0.23
C GLY A 49 1.24 7.14 -0.74
N LEU A 50 0.28 7.49 0.11
CA LEU A 50 -1.17 7.43 -0.10
C LEU A 50 -1.70 6.00 -0.39
N MET A 51 -0.90 4.94 -0.22
CA MET A 51 -1.28 3.59 -0.65
C MET A 51 -2.47 3.04 0.16
N TYR A 52 -2.44 3.13 1.50
CA TYR A 52 -3.59 2.72 2.31
C TYR A 52 -4.82 3.61 2.07
N GLN A 53 -4.63 4.90 1.86
CA GLN A 53 -5.72 5.83 1.57
C GLN A 53 -6.37 5.56 0.21
N LEU A 54 -5.59 5.07 -0.76
CA LEU A 54 -6.08 4.73 -2.10
C LEU A 54 -6.75 3.35 -2.15
N MET A 55 -6.48 2.48 -1.19
CA MET A 55 -6.97 1.10 -1.16
C MET A 55 -8.48 0.96 -1.40
N PRO A 56 -9.38 1.70 -0.71
CA PRO A 56 -10.83 1.59 -0.94
C PRO A 56 -11.25 1.91 -2.38
N TYR A 57 -10.50 2.80 -3.02
CA TYR A 57 -10.76 3.21 -4.40
C TYR A 57 -10.21 2.20 -5.41
N ILE A 58 -9.07 1.54 -5.08
CA ILE A 58 -8.52 0.43 -5.85
C ILE A 58 -9.55 -0.71 -5.86
N GLU A 59 -9.99 -1.17 -4.70
CA GLU A 59 -10.98 -2.24 -4.56
C GLU A 59 -12.24 -1.92 -5.36
N LYS A 60 -12.78 -0.71 -5.19
CA LYS A 60 -14.00 -0.31 -5.91
C LYS A 60 -13.82 -0.26 -7.42
N SER A 61 -12.69 0.27 -7.90
CA SER A 61 -12.41 0.34 -9.33
C SER A 61 -12.23 -1.04 -9.96
N THR A 62 -11.53 -1.93 -9.29
CA THR A 62 -11.28 -3.29 -9.78
C THR A 62 -12.51 -4.17 -9.71
N ASP A 63 -13.45 -3.94 -8.77
CA ASP A 63 -14.77 -4.58 -8.78
C ASP A 63 -15.55 -4.22 -10.05
N TYR A 64 -15.51 -2.96 -10.47
CA TYR A 64 -16.13 -2.54 -11.73
C TYR A 64 -15.41 -3.15 -12.95
N LEU A 65 -14.07 -3.16 -12.94
CA LEU A 65 -13.32 -3.81 -14.01
C LEU A 65 -13.68 -5.29 -14.11
N ALA A 66 -13.69 -6.04 -13.01
CA ALA A 66 -14.05 -7.44 -12.97
C ALA A 66 -15.48 -7.69 -13.47
N LYS A 67 -16.44 -6.84 -13.08
CA LYS A 67 -17.84 -6.96 -13.50
C LYS A 67 -18.04 -6.82 -15.01
N TYR A 68 -17.22 -6.01 -15.68
CA TYR A 68 -17.41 -5.67 -17.09
C TYR A 68 -16.34 -6.22 -18.02
N GLU A 69 -15.35 -7.02 -17.52
CA GLU A 69 -14.20 -7.51 -18.28
C GLU A 69 -14.61 -8.32 -19.52
N ASP A 70 -15.65 -9.16 -19.42
CA ASP A 70 -16.12 -10.05 -20.50
C ASP A 70 -17.39 -9.51 -21.17
N THR A 71 -17.69 -8.22 -21.05
CA THR A 71 -18.87 -7.59 -21.66
C THR A 71 -18.48 -6.60 -22.75
N THR A 72 -19.45 -6.24 -23.61
CA THR A 72 -19.30 -5.16 -24.61
C THR A 72 -18.99 -3.79 -23.97
N TRP A 73 -19.26 -3.62 -22.68
CA TRP A 73 -18.92 -2.41 -21.94
C TRP A 73 -17.39 -2.21 -21.79
N ALA A 74 -16.60 -3.30 -21.88
CA ALA A 74 -15.14 -3.19 -21.89
C ALA A 74 -14.64 -2.31 -23.05
N ASP A 75 -15.31 -2.34 -24.21
CA ASP A 75 -14.94 -1.54 -25.38
C ASP A 75 -15.19 -0.04 -25.20
N TYR A 76 -16.07 0.32 -24.26
CA TYR A 76 -16.34 1.72 -23.93
C TYR A 76 -15.32 2.34 -22.98
N MET A 77 -14.41 1.53 -22.40
CA MET A 77 -13.34 2.05 -21.51
C MET A 77 -12.43 3.06 -22.23
N ARG A 78 -12.26 2.95 -23.55
CA ARG A 78 -11.53 3.93 -24.35
C ARG A 78 -12.07 5.36 -24.19
N PHE A 79 -13.36 5.51 -23.89
CA PHE A 79 -13.99 6.83 -23.69
C PHE A 79 -13.77 7.35 -22.27
N ALA A 80 -13.40 6.52 -21.30
CA ALA A 80 -13.13 6.95 -19.93
C ALA A 80 -11.97 7.95 -19.85
N GLY A 81 -11.01 7.90 -20.80
CA GLY A 81 -9.92 8.85 -20.92
C GLY A 81 -10.36 10.29 -21.25
N TYR A 82 -11.57 10.49 -21.80
CA TYR A 82 -12.12 11.80 -22.09
C TYR A 82 -12.78 12.45 -20.87
N VAL A 83 -13.10 11.68 -19.83
CA VAL A 83 -13.67 12.23 -18.60
C VAL A 83 -12.57 12.99 -17.85
N PRO A 84 -12.79 14.26 -17.47
CA PRO A 84 -11.82 15.00 -16.68
C PRO A 84 -11.45 14.24 -15.38
N SER A 85 -10.15 14.04 -15.14
CA SER A 85 -9.63 13.21 -14.04
C SER A 85 -10.26 13.56 -12.68
N TYR A 86 -10.44 14.85 -12.39
CA TYR A 86 -11.07 15.27 -11.13
C TYR A 86 -12.55 14.89 -11.02
N LEU A 87 -13.30 14.92 -12.13
CA LEU A 87 -14.70 14.53 -12.12
C LEU A 87 -14.83 13.01 -11.93
N ALA A 88 -14.00 12.23 -12.63
CA ALA A 88 -13.94 10.79 -12.44
C ALA A 88 -13.56 10.44 -10.99
N GLY A 89 -12.54 11.11 -10.42
CA GLY A 89 -12.11 10.92 -9.05
C GLY A 89 -13.16 11.30 -8.01
N LEU A 90 -13.90 12.39 -8.21
CA LEU A 90 -15.01 12.76 -7.34
C LEU A 90 -16.15 11.74 -7.42
N GLY A 91 -16.53 11.30 -8.62
CA GLY A 91 -17.52 10.24 -8.80
C GLY A 91 -17.13 8.95 -8.06
N LEU A 92 -15.88 8.50 -8.24
CA LEU A 92 -15.35 7.33 -7.52
C LEU A 92 -15.37 7.53 -5.99
N ALA A 93 -15.03 8.75 -5.52
CA ALA A 93 -15.05 9.06 -4.09
C ALA A 93 -16.46 9.02 -3.50
N MET A 94 -17.48 9.36 -4.27
CA MET A 94 -18.89 9.32 -3.83
C MET A 94 -19.41 7.87 -3.71
N ILE A 95 -19.05 6.99 -4.65
CA ILE A 95 -19.53 5.59 -4.67
C ILE A 95 -18.72 4.64 -3.80
N THR A 96 -17.55 5.07 -3.32
CA THR A 96 -16.68 4.25 -2.44
C THR A 96 -17.21 4.29 -1.01
N PRO A 97 -17.47 3.12 -0.35
CA PRO A 97 -18.06 3.06 0.97
C PRO A 97 -17.25 3.78 2.05
N GLY A 98 -17.93 4.52 2.93
CA GLY A 98 -17.28 5.23 4.03
C GLY A 98 -16.63 4.32 5.07
N ALA A 99 -17.17 3.12 5.26
CA ALA A 99 -16.61 2.12 6.18
C ALA A 99 -15.22 1.66 5.75
N GLU A 100 -15.00 1.41 4.46
CA GLU A 100 -13.69 0.99 3.92
C GLU A 100 -12.64 2.10 4.07
N LYS A 101 -13.02 3.35 3.80
CA LYS A 101 -12.16 4.53 4.05
C LYS A 101 -11.78 4.65 5.53
N LYS A 102 -12.73 4.40 6.43
CA LYS A 102 -12.51 4.42 7.87
C LYS A 102 -11.55 3.31 8.31
N ASN A 103 -11.70 2.11 7.76
CA ASN A 103 -10.81 0.98 8.04
C ASN A 103 -9.37 1.26 7.61
N SER A 104 -9.16 1.73 6.38
CA SER A 104 -7.83 2.10 5.85
C SER A 104 -7.18 3.22 6.67
N ASN A 105 -7.95 4.24 7.06
CA ASN A 105 -7.47 5.28 7.96
C ASN A 105 -7.15 4.75 9.36
N GLY A 106 -7.87 3.72 9.84
CA GLY A 106 -7.62 3.02 11.10
C GLY A 106 -6.23 2.36 11.12
N ILE A 107 -5.84 1.72 10.03
CA ILE A 107 -4.51 1.11 9.88
C ILE A 107 -3.40 2.16 10.06
N LEU A 108 -3.50 3.31 9.41
CA LEU A 108 -2.52 4.39 9.55
C LEU A 108 -2.46 4.97 10.97
N ARG A 109 -3.60 5.06 11.64
CA ARG A 109 -3.65 5.47 13.06
C ARG A 109 -3.00 4.43 13.96
N ASN A 110 -3.18 3.14 13.69
CA ASN A 110 -2.50 2.05 14.39
C ASN A 110 -0.98 2.17 14.22
N ILE A 111 -0.49 2.39 13.00
CA ILE A 111 0.95 2.60 12.73
C ILE A 111 1.48 3.78 13.54
N ALA A 112 0.79 4.91 13.53
CA ALA A 112 1.19 6.08 14.32
C ALA A 112 1.19 5.79 15.84
N LYS A 113 0.21 5.03 16.35
CA LYS A 113 0.14 4.58 17.76
C LYS A 113 1.34 3.68 18.10
N ILE A 114 1.66 2.72 17.23
CA ILE A 114 2.78 1.79 17.39
C ILE A 114 4.11 2.54 17.44
N LEU A 115 4.35 3.47 16.51
CA LEU A 115 5.57 4.29 16.48
C LEU A 115 5.73 5.12 17.76
N LYS A 116 4.64 5.73 18.25
CA LYS A 116 4.65 6.46 19.53
C LYS A 116 4.97 5.53 20.70
N ALA A 117 4.31 4.37 20.77
CA ALA A 117 4.55 3.40 21.84
C ALA A 117 5.99 2.86 21.82
N SER A 118 6.63 2.81 20.64
CA SER A 118 8.03 2.44 20.45
C SER A 118 9.02 3.57 20.74
N GLY A 119 8.55 4.77 21.15
CA GLY A 119 9.40 5.92 21.44
C GLY A 119 10.08 6.54 20.20
N VAL A 120 9.51 6.31 19.00
CA VAL A 120 10.07 6.83 17.75
C VAL A 120 9.80 8.32 17.63
N ASP A 121 10.84 9.11 17.42
CA ASP A 121 10.70 10.53 17.08
C ASP A 121 10.36 10.67 15.60
N PHE A 122 9.09 10.94 15.31
CA PHE A 122 8.57 11.09 13.96
C PHE A 122 7.56 12.23 13.85
N TYR A 123 7.36 12.69 12.62
CA TYR A 123 6.36 13.72 12.31
C TYR A 123 5.61 13.40 11.03
N TYR A 124 4.51 14.11 10.82
CA TYR A 124 3.70 13.97 9.61
C TYR A 124 3.32 15.32 8.99
N ARG A 125 3.57 15.45 7.71
CA ARG A 125 3.27 16.62 6.88
C ARG A 125 2.35 16.23 5.73
N PRO A 126 1.02 16.45 5.89
CA PRO A 126 0.03 16.09 4.85
C PRO A 126 0.27 16.72 3.49
N ASP A 127 0.83 17.93 3.49
CA ASP A 127 1.19 18.66 2.28
C ASP A 127 2.34 18.00 1.51
N LEU A 128 3.27 17.33 2.21
CA LEU A 128 4.42 16.65 1.62
C LEU A 128 4.16 15.18 1.29
N ASP A 129 3.14 14.56 1.89
CA ASP A 129 2.80 13.16 1.67
C ASP A 129 2.06 13.00 0.34
N ASP A 130 2.78 12.58 -0.70
CA ASP A 130 2.27 12.37 -2.04
C ASP A 130 2.37 10.89 -2.45
N TYR A 131 1.62 10.50 -3.45
CA TYR A 131 1.73 9.18 -4.05
C TYR A 131 3.16 8.94 -4.59
N SER A 132 3.70 7.73 -4.38
CA SER A 132 5.09 7.41 -4.79
C SER A 132 5.30 7.26 -6.30
N GLY A 133 4.22 7.02 -7.06
CA GLY A 133 4.29 6.79 -8.50
C GLY A 133 4.54 5.33 -8.90
N VAL A 134 4.70 4.43 -7.94
CA VAL A 134 5.16 3.05 -8.19
C VAL A 134 4.32 2.28 -9.20
N LEU A 135 2.99 2.45 -9.22
CA LEU A 135 2.13 1.77 -10.18
C LEU A 135 2.47 2.12 -11.65
N LEU A 136 2.92 3.36 -11.93
CA LEU A 136 3.40 3.72 -13.27
C LEU A 136 4.61 2.86 -13.66
N TYR A 137 5.53 2.66 -12.71
CA TYR A 137 6.69 1.81 -12.91
C TYR A 137 6.29 0.34 -13.14
N ASP A 138 5.40 -0.19 -12.29
CA ASP A 138 4.91 -1.57 -12.38
C ASP A 138 4.15 -1.85 -13.70
N LEU A 139 3.47 -0.86 -14.24
CA LEU A 139 2.74 -0.93 -15.51
C LEU A 139 3.58 -0.56 -16.74
N GLY A 140 4.87 -0.25 -16.58
CA GLY A 140 5.80 0.03 -17.68
C GLY A 140 5.81 1.47 -18.17
N ASP A 141 5.05 2.42 -17.59
CA ASP A 141 5.17 3.86 -17.88
C ASP A 141 6.36 4.46 -17.12
N GLN A 142 7.56 4.09 -17.55
CA GLN A 142 8.80 4.53 -16.92
C GLN A 142 8.99 6.05 -17.01
N GLU A 143 8.64 6.67 -18.13
CA GLU A 143 8.76 8.12 -18.27
C GLU A 143 7.81 8.87 -17.34
N GLY A 144 6.57 8.42 -17.24
CA GLY A 144 5.58 8.95 -16.31
C GLY A 144 6.06 8.81 -14.87
N PHE A 145 6.59 7.65 -14.51
CA PHE A 145 7.19 7.40 -13.21
C PHE A 145 8.34 8.38 -12.91
N VAL A 146 9.31 8.51 -13.80
CA VAL A 146 10.47 9.40 -13.61
C VAL A 146 10.06 10.86 -13.42
N ARG A 147 9.11 11.34 -14.23
CA ARG A 147 8.57 12.72 -14.06
C ARG A 147 7.93 12.90 -12.68
N HIS A 148 7.12 11.93 -12.26
CA HIS A 148 6.44 11.98 -10.97
C HIS A 148 7.42 11.85 -9.79
N ALA A 149 8.36 10.91 -9.86
CA ALA A 149 9.40 10.70 -8.86
C ALA A 149 10.27 11.96 -8.65
N ARG A 150 10.67 12.64 -9.75
CA ARG A 150 11.39 13.92 -9.67
C ARG A 150 10.57 15.01 -8.97
N TYR A 151 9.27 15.07 -9.23
CA TYR A 151 8.39 16.01 -8.54
C TYR A 151 8.34 15.73 -7.03
N VAL A 152 8.11 14.47 -6.62
CA VAL A 152 8.03 14.09 -5.20
C VAL A 152 9.38 14.29 -4.50
N ALA A 153 10.47 13.79 -5.10
CA ALA A 153 11.82 13.93 -4.56
C ALA A 153 12.24 15.39 -4.41
N GLY A 154 11.96 16.23 -5.42
CA GLY A 154 12.25 17.66 -5.38
C GLY A 154 11.48 18.39 -4.27
N LYS A 155 10.21 18.03 -4.06
CA LYS A 155 9.36 18.59 -3.01
C LYS A 155 9.86 18.23 -1.61
N LEU A 156 10.20 16.94 -1.38
CA LEU A 156 10.76 16.48 -0.12
C LEU A 156 12.12 17.13 0.18
N LYS A 157 13.01 17.17 -0.83
CA LYS A 157 14.33 17.81 -0.71
C LYS A 157 14.21 19.30 -0.40
N LYS A 158 13.31 20.02 -1.08
CA LYS A 158 13.07 21.46 -0.83
C LYS A 158 12.57 21.71 0.60
N ALA A 159 11.82 20.78 1.16
CA ALA A 159 11.32 20.84 2.53
C ALA A 159 12.36 20.40 3.59
N GLY A 160 13.58 20.02 3.18
CA GLY A 160 14.65 19.59 4.09
C GLY A 160 14.48 18.19 4.64
N VAL A 161 13.56 17.38 4.08
CA VAL A 161 13.34 15.99 4.53
C VAL A 161 14.56 15.14 4.18
N ARG A 162 15.06 14.38 5.16
CA ARG A 162 16.21 13.48 5.01
C ARG A 162 15.86 12.04 5.34
N LYS A 163 15.01 11.84 6.37
CA LYS A 163 14.63 10.52 6.88
C LYS A 163 13.13 10.29 6.67
N LEU A 164 12.78 9.11 6.18
CA LEU A 164 11.42 8.71 5.89
C LEU A 164 11.09 7.39 6.58
N ILE A 165 9.94 7.33 7.23
CA ILE A 165 9.33 6.09 7.70
C ILE A 165 8.17 5.79 6.77
N THR A 166 8.20 4.67 6.09
CA THR A 166 7.19 4.24 5.14
C THR A 166 6.24 3.20 5.74
N VAL A 167 5.04 3.10 5.21
CA VAL A 167 3.99 2.25 5.77
C VAL A 167 3.65 1.03 4.92
N ASP A 168 4.10 0.99 3.67
CA ASP A 168 3.80 -0.07 2.72
C ASP A 168 5.02 -0.43 1.84
N PRO A 169 5.07 -1.66 1.29
CA PRO A 169 6.23 -2.15 0.55
C PRO A 169 6.47 -1.43 -0.78
N HIS A 170 5.42 -1.00 -1.48
CA HIS A 170 5.53 -0.33 -2.78
C HIS A 170 6.20 1.05 -2.62
N THR A 171 5.73 1.84 -1.64
CA THR A 171 6.32 3.13 -1.30
C THR A 171 7.74 2.99 -0.79
N THR A 172 8.00 1.97 0.05
CA THR A 172 9.36 1.69 0.57
C THR A 172 10.33 1.42 -0.58
N TYR A 173 9.96 0.54 -1.49
CA TYR A 173 10.79 0.20 -2.65
C TYR A 173 11.00 1.40 -3.58
N ALA A 174 9.95 2.14 -3.87
CA ALA A 174 10.05 3.33 -4.70
C ALA A 174 11.06 4.34 -4.14
N LEU A 175 10.96 4.69 -2.85
CA LEU A 175 11.82 5.69 -2.22
C LEU A 175 13.24 5.18 -1.95
N LYS A 176 13.39 3.90 -1.59
CA LYS A 176 14.70 3.31 -1.22
C LYS A 176 15.53 2.91 -2.44
N VAL A 177 14.88 2.47 -3.53
CA VAL A 177 15.57 1.90 -4.70
C VAL A 177 15.35 2.74 -5.96
N LEU A 178 14.10 3.03 -6.31
CA LEU A 178 13.80 3.65 -7.61
C LEU A 178 14.13 5.15 -7.64
N PHE A 179 13.85 5.89 -6.57
CA PHE A 179 14.13 7.32 -6.52
C PHE A 179 15.63 7.61 -6.67
N PRO A 180 16.55 6.97 -5.91
CA PRO A 180 17.99 7.14 -6.15
C PRO A 180 18.38 6.84 -7.60
N LYS A 181 17.90 5.72 -8.16
CA LYS A 181 18.22 5.28 -9.50
C LYS A 181 17.79 6.27 -10.59
N TYR A 182 16.58 6.84 -10.48
CA TYR A 182 15.98 7.62 -11.57
C TYR A 182 15.98 9.14 -11.35
N THR A 183 16.21 9.59 -10.12
CA THR A 183 16.20 11.02 -9.80
C THR A 183 17.55 11.54 -9.29
N GLY A 184 18.45 10.65 -8.88
CA GLY A 184 19.69 10.99 -8.20
C GLY A 184 19.50 11.52 -6.77
N VAL A 185 18.27 11.44 -6.21
CA VAL A 185 17.97 11.90 -4.85
C VAL A 185 17.74 10.70 -3.95
N SER A 186 18.51 10.63 -2.86
CA SER A 186 18.41 9.57 -1.85
C SER A 186 17.86 10.12 -0.54
N PHE A 187 17.10 9.28 0.16
CA PHE A 187 16.61 9.50 1.51
C PHE A 187 17.02 8.31 2.38
N GLU A 188 17.15 8.51 3.69
CA GLU A 188 17.21 7.41 4.65
C GLU A 188 15.78 6.86 4.82
N VAL A 189 15.51 5.68 4.26
CA VAL A 189 14.15 5.09 4.20
C VAL A 189 14.10 3.82 5.03
N GLN A 190 13.17 3.76 5.97
CA GLN A 190 12.86 2.58 6.77
C GLN A 190 11.36 2.28 6.73
N ALA A 191 10.99 1.00 6.66
CA ALA A 191 9.61 0.61 6.90
C ALA A 191 9.26 0.79 8.38
N TYR A 192 8.00 1.10 8.69
CA TYR A 192 7.58 1.40 10.07
C TYR A 192 7.93 0.29 11.06
N PHE A 193 7.85 -0.97 10.64
CA PHE A 193 8.15 -2.11 11.51
C PHE A 193 9.66 -2.25 11.83
N GLU A 194 10.56 -1.69 11.03
CA GLU A 194 11.99 -1.62 11.35
C GLU A 194 12.28 -0.68 12.56
N ARG A 195 11.32 0.16 12.93
CA ARG A 195 11.42 1.12 14.05
C ARG A 195 10.69 0.65 15.31
N ILE A 196 10.06 -0.52 15.28
CA ILE A 196 9.30 -1.05 16.42
C ILE A 196 10.25 -1.64 17.46
N ASN A 197 10.15 -1.12 18.68
CA ASN A 197 10.84 -1.65 19.87
C ASN A 197 9.81 -1.90 20.98
N LEU A 198 8.95 -2.88 20.76
CA LEU A 198 7.91 -3.28 21.71
C LEU A 198 8.16 -4.71 22.16
N ARG A 199 7.83 -5.00 23.43
CA ARG A 199 7.82 -6.33 24.00
C ARG A 199 6.51 -6.55 24.73
N SER A 200 5.95 -7.73 24.64
CA SER A 200 4.77 -8.14 25.40
C SER A 200 4.95 -9.58 25.85
N SER A 201 4.41 -9.88 27.02
CA SER A 201 4.34 -11.25 27.57
C SER A 201 2.91 -11.79 27.61
N ASN A 202 1.97 -11.13 26.93
CA ASN A 202 0.53 -11.43 27.01
C ASN A 202 0.13 -12.61 26.11
N GLY A 203 0.52 -13.84 26.50
CA GLY A 203 0.05 -15.07 25.86
C GLY A 203 0.68 -15.34 24.48
N THR A 204 0.63 -16.59 24.05
CA THR A 204 1.06 -17.02 22.71
C THR A 204 -0.14 -16.99 21.77
N ARG A 205 -0.05 -16.17 20.72
CA ARG A 205 -0.96 -16.21 19.55
C ARG A 205 -0.15 -16.74 18.37
N ARG A 206 -0.75 -17.58 17.54
CA ARG A 206 -0.14 -18.05 16.30
C ARG A 206 -0.87 -17.47 15.10
N ILE A 207 -0.14 -17.09 14.06
CA ILE A 207 -0.68 -16.49 12.83
C ILE A 207 0.03 -17.02 11.60
N THR A 208 -0.62 -16.90 10.44
CA THR A 208 -0.01 -17.06 9.12
C THR A 208 0.35 -15.69 8.57
N LEU A 209 1.64 -15.41 8.37
CA LEU A 209 2.10 -14.15 7.83
C LEU A 209 2.26 -14.24 6.30
N HIS A 210 1.62 -13.33 5.56
CA HIS A 210 1.88 -13.16 4.14
C HIS A 210 2.99 -12.13 3.93
N ASP A 211 4.12 -12.58 3.38
CA ASP A 211 5.21 -11.70 2.97
C ASP A 211 4.89 -11.03 1.63
N PRO A 212 4.77 -9.70 1.58
CA PRO A 212 4.63 -9.00 0.31
C PRO A 212 5.89 -9.16 -0.55
N CYS A 213 5.71 -9.34 -1.84
CA CYS A 213 6.82 -9.57 -2.76
C CYS A 213 7.89 -8.47 -2.72
N PHE A 214 7.53 -7.20 -2.52
CA PHE A 214 8.48 -6.13 -2.39
C PHE A 214 9.31 -6.20 -1.10
N TYR A 215 8.72 -6.60 0.04
CA TYR A 215 9.49 -6.80 1.26
C TYR A 215 10.32 -8.08 1.22
N GLY A 216 9.75 -9.18 0.74
CA GLY A 216 10.45 -10.46 0.72
C GLY A 216 11.53 -10.54 -0.35
N ARG A 217 11.18 -10.28 -1.63
CA ARG A 217 12.08 -10.53 -2.77
C ARG A 217 12.99 -9.37 -3.12
N TYR A 218 12.53 -8.13 -2.93
CA TYR A 218 13.26 -6.95 -3.45
C TYR A 218 13.97 -6.14 -2.36
N LEU A 219 13.50 -6.18 -1.12
CA LEU A 219 14.04 -5.36 -0.03
C LEU A 219 14.70 -6.17 1.07
N ASP A 220 14.58 -7.49 1.06
CA ASP A 220 15.15 -8.39 2.08
C ASP A 220 14.72 -8.03 3.51
N LEU A 221 13.43 -7.77 3.69
CA LEU A 221 12.86 -7.34 4.97
C LEU A 221 11.92 -8.37 5.60
N ALA A 222 11.81 -9.59 5.06
CA ALA A 222 10.86 -10.60 5.54
C ALA A 222 11.06 -11.00 7.01
N ASP A 223 12.31 -11.09 7.47
CA ASP A 223 12.65 -11.51 8.84
C ASP A 223 12.30 -10.46 9.90
N VAL A 224 12.21 -9.17 9.51
CA VAL A 224 12.02 -8.08 10.48
C VAL A 224 10.64 -8.16 11.16
N PRO A 225 9.53 -8.26 10.42
CA PRO A 225 8.21 -8.39 11.05
C PRO A 225 8.06 -9.68 11.86
N VAL A 226 8.71 -10.78 11.45
CA VAL A 226 8.72 -12.04 12.23
C VAL A 226 9.39 -11.83 13.60
N LYS A 227 10.53 -11.14 13.63
CA LYS A 227 11.22 -10.80 14.89
C LYS A 227 10.38 -9.85 15.76
N VAL A 228 9.73 -8.86 15.16
CA VAL A 228 8.84 -7.94 15.89
C VAL A 228 7.67 -8.71 16.51
N LEU A 229 7.03 -9.60 15.77
CA LEU A 229 5.93 -10.43 16.25
C LEU A 229 6.38 -11.37 17.37
N GLY A 230 7.55 -12.02 17.22
CA GLY A 230 8.15 -12.85 18.26
C GLY A 230 8.40 -12.10 19.58
N ASN A 231 8.88 -10.85 19.51
CA ASN A 231 9.05 -9.98 20.69
C ASN A 231 7.71 -9.66 21.39
N LEU A 232 6.60 -9.78 20.69
CA LEU A 232 5.25 -9.57 21.20
C LEU A 232 4.54 -10.87 21.61
N GLY A 233 5.25 -12.01 21.62
CA GLY A 233 4.67 -13.32 21.94
C GLY A 233 3.76 -13.88 20.85
N ILE A 234 3.94 -13.42 19.60
CA ILE A 234 3.17 -13.89 18.43
C ILE A 234 4.07 -14.77 17.57
N GLU A 235 3.68 -16.03 17.39
CA GLU A 235 4.39 -16.99 16.56
C GLU A 235 3.89 -16.95 15.11
N CYS A 236 4.80 -16.96 14.14
CA CYS A 236 4.46 -17.12 12.74
C CYS A 236 4.51 -18.58 12.35
N ALA A 237 3.43 -19.10 11.79
CA ALA A 237 3.38 -20.45 11.25
C ALA A 237 4.21 -20.55 9.97
N ASP A 238 4.79 -21.70 9.70
CA ASP A 238 5.53 -21.97 8.48
C ASP A 238 4.59 -21.98 7.27
N VAL A 239 4.93 -21.18 6.26
CA VAL A 239 4.20 -21.07 4.99
C VAL A 239 5.10 -21.51 3.86
N LYS A 240 4.59 -22.41 3.00
CA LYS A 240 5.27 -22.74 1.75
C LYS A 240 5.50 -21.47 0.92
N ASN A 241 6.69 -21.32 0.38
CA ASN A 241 7.06 -20.12 -0.42
C ASN A 241 6.93 -18.82 0.39
N SER A 242 7.67 -18.69 1.48
CA SER A 242 7.79 -17.48 2.30
C SER A 242 9.10 -16.72 2.06
N GLY A 243 9.23 -15.53 2.62
CA GLY A 243 10.43 -14.70 2.53
C GLY A 243 10.80 -14.35 1.09
N HIS A 244 12.04 -14.65 0.69
CA HIS A 244 12.52 -14.44 -0.69
C HIS A 244 11.75 -15.23 -1.75
N PHE A 245 11.18 -16.36 -1.39
CA PHE A 245 10.43 -17.24 -2.28
C PHE A 245 8.92 -16.99 -2.23
N THR A 246 8.49 -15.94 -1.55
CA THR A 246 7.07 -15.63 -1.41
C THR A 246 6.35 -15.56 -2.75
N ASN A 247 5.18 -16.17 -2.86
CA ASN A 247 4.32 -16.04 -4.01
C ASN A 247 3.51 -14.74 -3.96
N CYS A 248 3.20 -14.22 -5.16
CA CYS A 248 2.46 -12.97 -5.31
C CYS A 248 0.99 -13.15 -4.91
N CYS A 249 0.39 -12.08 -4.35
CA CYS A 249 -1.06 -12.00 -4.11
C CYS A 249 -1.88 -11.66 -5.36
N GLY A 250 -1.23 -11.44 -6.52
CA GLY A 250 -1.88 -11.04 -7.77
C GLY A 250 -2.08 -9.54 -7.95
N GLY A 251 -1.71 -8.71 -6.96
CA GLY A 251 -2.08 -7.29 -6.89
C GLY A 251 -1.81 -6.43 -8.14
N PRO A 252 -0.61 -6.37 -8.70
CA PRO A 252 -0.35 -5.52 -9.87
C PRO A 252 -1.15 -5.91 -11.11
N ALA A 253 -1.43 -7.20 -11.30
CA ALA A 253 -2.23 -7.69 -12.43
C ALA A 253 -3.70 -7.25 -12.37
N GLU A 254 -4.21 -6.91 -11.19
CA GLU A 254 -5.59 -6.50 -10.93
C GLU A 254 -6.05 -5.32 -11.81
N SER A 255 -5.12 -4.39 -12.09
CA SER A 255 -5.41 -3.22 -12.91
C SER A 255 -5.62 -3.52 -14.39
N ILE A 256 -5.09 -4.64 -14.90
CA ILE A 256 -5.11 -4.98 -16.32
C ILE A 256 -5.85 -6.27 -16.63
N SER A 257 -5.93 -7.21 -15.68
CA SER A 257 -6.69 -8.44 -15.75
C SER A 257 -7.12 -8.91 -14.36
N PRO A 258 -8.31 -8.50 -13.88
CA PRO A 258 -8.87 -8.96 -12.61
C PRO A 258 -8.95 -10.49 -12.53
N LYS A 259 -9.24 -11.17 -13.63
CA LYS A 259 -9.33 -12.63 -13.72
C LYS A 259 -7.97 -13.31 -13.42
N LEU A 260 -6.91 -12.85 -14.09
CA LEU A 260 -5.55 -13.36 -13.82
C LEU A 260 -5.12 -13.06 -12.36
N SER A 261 -5.44 -11.86 -11.85
CA SER A 261 -5.19 -11.50 -10.46
C SER A 261 -5.89 -12.45 -9.49
N ALA A 262 -7.15 -12.78 -9.74
CA ALA A 262 -7.92 -13.71 -8.91
C ALA A 262 -7.33 -15.13 -8.90
N GLU A 263 -6.88 -15.64 -10.06
CA GLU A 263 -6.22 -16.94 -10.16
C GLU A 263 -4.90 -16.99 -9.36
N VAL A 264 -4.07 -15.95 -9.49
CA VAL A 264 -2.80 -15.85 -8.76
C VAL A 264 -3.06 -15.74 -7.26
N GLY A 265 -4.03 -14.90 -6.86
CA GLY A 265 -4.44 -14.73 -5.46
C GLY A 265 -4.99 -16.00 -4.85
N GLY A 266 -5.80 -16.77 -5.58
CA GLY A 266 -6.36 -18.05 -5.16
C GLY A 266 -5.27 -19.08 -4.82
N ARG A 267 -4.27 -19.25 -5.72
CA ARG A 267 -3.12 -20.14 -5.46
C ARG A 267 -2.33 -19.73 -4.23
N ARG A 268 -2.10 -18.42 -4.04
CA ARG A 268 -1.42 -17.94 -2.84
C ARG A 268 -2.24 -18.19 -1.59
N LEU A 269 -3.55 -18.08 -1.68
CA LEU A 269 -4.45 -18.29 -0.56
C LEU A 269 -4.44 -19.74 -0.07
N GLU A 270 -4.35 -20.73 -0.97
CA GLU A 270 -4.20 -22.14 -0.63
C GLU A 270 -2.95 -22.36 0.25
N GLU A 271 -1.82 -21.71 -0.09
CA GLU A 271 -0.58 -21.80 0.71
C GLU A 271 -0.74 -21.15 2.10
N LEU A 272 -1.46 -20.02 2.17
CA LEU A 272 -1.68 -19.29 3.42
C LEU A 272 -2.68 -19.97 4.34
N TYR A 273 -3.62 -20.74 3.81
CA TYR A 273 -4.57 -21.53 4.62
C TYR A 273 -3.99 -22.84 5.14
N ALA A 274 -2.93 -23.36 4.50
CA ALA A 274 -2.36 -24.67 4.87
C ALA A 274 -1.98 -24.79 6.37
N PRO A 275 -1.45 -23.75 7.05
CA PRO A 275 -1.18 -23.83 8.48
C PRO A 275 -2.43 -23.81 9.38
N GLY A 276 -3.60 -23.41 8.88
CA GLY A 276 -4.84 -23.32 9.66
C GLY A 276 -4.93 -22.14 10.63
N GLU A 277 -4.04 -21.15 10.51
CA GLU A 277 -3.95 -20.02 11.42
C GLU A 277 -4.52 -18.73 10.79
N PRO A 278 -4.90 -17.72 11.59
CA PRO A 278 -5.37 -16.41 11.09
C PRO A 278 -4.35 -15.76 10.17
N ILE A 279 -4.78 -15.28 9.00
CA ILE A 279 -3.91 -14.68 8.00
C ILE A 279 -3.69 -13.20 8.31
N VAL A 280 -2.42 -12.77 8.27
CA VAL A 280 -1.98 -11.40 8.47
C VAL A 280 -1.18 -10.93 7.25
N ALA A 281 -1.45 -9.71 6.77
CA ALA A 281 -0.73 -9.08 5.68
C ALA A 281 -0.19 -7.70 6.09
N MET A 282 0.87 -7.23 5.42
CA MET A 282 1.52 -5.94 5.71
C MET A 282 1.65 -5.06 4.45
N CYS A 283 0.77 -5.29 3.49
CA CYS A 283 0.70 -4.54 2.25
C CYS A 283 -0.77 -4.27 1.93
N PRO A 284 -1.17 -3.01 1.64
CA PRO A 284 -2.57 -2.69 1.35
C PRO A 284 -3.10 -3.45 0.14
N ILE A 285 -2.29 -3.61 -0.92
CA ILE A 285 -2.69 -4.35 -2.12
C ILE A 285 -2.90 -5.84 -1.82
N CYS A 286 -1.98 -6.45 -1.06
CA CYS A 286 -2.14 -7.86 -0.65
C CYS A 286 -3.36 -8.06 0.24
N LEU A 287 -3.59 -7.14 1.18
CA LEU A 287 -4.75 -7.14 2.07
C LEU A 287 -6.05 -7.17 1.27
N GLY A 288 -6.20 -6.29 0.27
CA GLY A 288 -7.38 -6.22 -0.59
C GLY A 288 -7.54 -7.46 -1.47
N ASN A 289 -6.49 -7.88 -2.16
CA ASN A 289 -6.58 -9.03 -3.07
C ASN A 289 -6.89 -10.34 -2.36
N LEU A 290 -6.25 -10.60 -1.21
CA LEU A 290 -6.55 -11.80 -0.43
C LEU A 290 -7.98 -11.77 0.12
N ARG A 291 -8.50 -10.60 0.51
CA ARG A 291 -9.90 -10.44 0.91
C ARG A 291 -10.87 -10.68 -0.23
N LYS A 292 -10.58 -10.17 -1.44
CA LYS A 292 -11.37 -10.44 -2.65
C LYS A 292 -11.38 -11.93 -3.01
N ALA A 293 -10.27 -12.62 -2.76
CA ALA A 293 -10.20 -14.07 -2.92
C ALA A 293 -10.96 -14.86 -1.83
N GLY A 294 -11.63 -14.18 -0.89
CA GLY A 294 -12.50 -14.77 0.14
C GLY A 294 -11.85 -14.98 1.51
N ALA A 295 -10.62 -14.51 1.72
CA ALA A 295 -9.95 -14.67 3.01
C ALA A 295 -10.35 -13.60 4.03
N GLN A 296 -10.41 -14.00 5.30
CA GLN A 296 -10.34 -13.06 6.42
C GLN A 296 -8.88 -12.74 6.70
N VAL A 297 -8.48 -11.50 6.39
CA VAL A 297 -7.09 -11.05 6.54
C VAL A 297 -7.04 -9.80 7.40
N GLU A 298 -6.19 -9.83 8.41
CA GLU A 298 -5.89 -8.67 9.26
C GLU A 298 -4.64 -7.94 8.74
N ASP A 299 -4.57 -6.62 8.97
CA ASP A 299 -3.34 -5.86 8.74
C ASP A 299 -2.37 -6.05 9.92
N LEU A 300 -1.06 -6.17 9.62
CA LEU A 300 -0.01 -6.32 10.62
C LEU A 300 -0.08 -5.25 11.71
N SER A 301 -0.36 -4.00 11.34
CA SER A 301 -0.46 -2.91 12.32
C SER A 301 -1.63 -3.09 13.28
N THR A 302 -2.72 -3.71 12.86
CA THR A 302 -3.87 -4.02 13.72
C THR A 302 -3.49 -5.04 14.77
N VAL A 303 -2.78 -6.10 14.35
CA VAL A 303 -2.27 -7.15 15.25
C VAL A 303 -1.31 -6.56 16.27
N ILE A 304 -0.33 -5.76 15.84
CA ILE A 304 0.65 -5.15 16.76
C ILE A 304 -0.02 -4.13 17.69
N ALA A 305 -0.91 -3.27 17.16
CA ALA A 305 -1.59 -2.24 17.96
C ALA A 305 -2.48 -2.84 19.07
N SER A 306 -3.00 -4.04 18.88
CA SER A 306 -3.76 -4.76 19.93
C SER A 306 -2.91 -5.14 21.13
N GLN A 307 -1.58 -5.25 20.98
CA GLN A 307 -0.62 -5.54 22.03
C GLN A 307 -0.06 -4.26 22.71
N THR A 308 -0.34 -3.08 22.15
CA THR A 308 0.06 -1.80 22.75
C THR A 308 -1.07 -1.29 23.66
N LYS A 309 -0.90 -1.40 24.95
CA LYS A 309 -1.80 -0.79 25.94
C LYS A 309 -1.50 0.71 26.10
#